data_7c47161a9f0bd666b5833bc18f232020
#
_entry.id   7c47161a9f0bd666b5833bc18f232020
#
_cell.length_a   1.000
_cell.length_b   1.000
_cell.length_c   1.000
_cell.angle_alpha   90.00
_cell.angle_beta   90.00
_cell.angle_gamma   90.00
#
_symmetry.space_group_name_H-M   'P 1'
#
loop_
_entity.id
_entity.type
_entity.pdbx_description
1 polymer ?
#
loop_
_entity_poly.entity_id
_entity_poly.type
_entity_poly.pdbx_seq_one_letter_code
_entity_poly.pdbx_strand_id
1 'polypeptide(L)'
;MQWQKAKTVCMAVSLALSMWATAGSANAALAVGAAAPVFTTQAAFAGKAQPFDMAAALKQGPVVLYFFPKAFTQGCTMEAHAFAEATPQFQALGARVVGMSHDDIATLQKFSTEA
;
A
#
# COMPACT_ATOMS: atom_id res chain seq x y z
N MET A 1 34.28 13.57 75.34
CA MET A 1 33.43 14.33 74.42
C MET A 1 33.52 13.70 73.06
N GLN A 2 32.54 12.91 72.71
CA GLN A 2 32.53 12.12 71.44
C GLN A 2 31.60 12.81 70.44
N TRP A 3 32.21 13.33 69.41
CA TRP A 3 31.46 13.87 68.29
C TRP A 3 31.11 12.72 67.31
N GLN A 4 29.93 12.26 67.37
CA GLN A 4 29.43 11.33 66.39
C GLN A 4 28.96 12.11 65.15
N LYS A 5 29.73 12.03 64.07
CA LYS A 5 29.34 12.54 62.77
C LYS A 5 28.44 11.58 62.13
N ALA A 6 27.14 11.90 62.07
CA ALA A 6 26.17 11.16 61.25
C ALA A 6 26.48 11.41 59.77
N LYS A 7 26.92 10.38 59.06
CA LYS A 7 27.06 10.39 57.61
C LYS A 7 25.73 10.02 57.03
N THR A 8 24.99 11.01 56.55
CA THR A 8 23.78 10.80 55.75
C THR A 8 24.21 10.34 54.37
N VAL A 9 24.01 9.06 54.07
CA VAL A 9 24.20 8.50 52.73
C VAL A 9 22.92 8.78 51.95
N CYS A 10 22.96 9.78 51.08
CA CYS A 10 21.94 9.99 50.06
C CYS A 10 22.11 8.93 48.96
N MET A 11 21.32 7.89 49.05
CA MET A 11 21.15 6.97 47.93
C MET A 11 20.26 7.65 46.88
N ALA A 12 20.90 8.21 45.87
CA ALA A 12 20.21 8.64 44.64
C ALA A 12 19.86 7.40 43.85
N VAL A 13 18.61 7.01 43.93
CA VAL A 13 18.05 5.98 43.04
C VAL A 13 17.76 6.63 41.70
N SER A 14 18.69 6.48 40.76
CA SER A 14 18.49 6.87 39.37
C SER A 14 17.57 5.82 38.69
N LEU A 15 16.28 6.13 38.61
CA LEU A 15 15.37 5.41 37.73
C LEU A 15 15.72 5.79 36.27
N ALA A 16 16.56 5.00 35.64
CA ALA A 16 16.71 5.03 34.20
C ALA A 16 15.44 4.39 33.57
N LEU A 17 14.48 5.22 33.17
CA LEU A 17 13.41 4.80 32.29
C LEU A 17 14.03 4.51 30.93
N SER A 18 14.31 3.23 30.67
CA SER A 18 14.64 2.74 29.34
C SER A 18 13.35 2.74 28.52
N MET A 19 13.08 3.84 27.82
CA MET A 19 12.07 3.85 26.75
C MET A 19 12.63 3.01 25.59
N TRP A 20 12.25 1.76 25.57
CA TRP A 20 12.40 0.93 24.39
C TRP A 20 11.37 1.43 23.38
N ALA A 21 11.81 2.27 22.48
CA ALA A 21 11.09 2.57 21.26
C ALA A 21 11.04 1.26 20.47
N THR A 22 9.91 0.55 20.51
CA THR A 22 9.61 -0.50 19.56
C THR A 22 9.43 0.19 18.22
N ALA A 23 10.52 0.28 17.45
CA ALA A 23 10.43 0.62 16.03
C ALA A 23 9.63 -0.54 15.38
N GLY A 24 8.32 -0.37 15.26
CA GLY A 24 7.50 -1.24 14.47
C GLY A 24 8.05 -1.21 13.06
N SER A 25 8.48 -2.36 12.55
CA SER A 25 8.87 -2.50 11.16
C SER A 25 7.65 -2.11 10.31
N ALA A 26 7.72 -0.95 9.67
CA ALA A 26 6.75 -0.57 8.66
C ALA A 26 6.96 -1.51 7.47
N ASN A 27 6.23 -2.62 7.44
CA ASN A 27 6.17 -3.46 6.25
C ASN A 27 5.44 -2.66 5.17
N ALA A 28 6.20 -2.13 4.21
CA ALA A 28 5.66 -1.39 3.07
C ALA A 28 4.86 -2.29 2.11
N ALA A 29 4.93 -3.60 2.27
CA ALA A 29 4.22 -4.57 1.44
C ALA A 29 3.59 -5.67 2.31
N LEU A 30 2.48 -6.20 1.84
CA LEU A 30 1.84 -7.37 2.46
C LEU A 30 2.72 -8.61 2.25
N ALA A 31 2.82 -9.44 3.28
CA ALA A 31 3.45 -10.74 3.14
C ALA A 31 2.58 -11.66 2.23
N VAL A 32 3.24 -12.58 1.55
CA VAL A 32 2.52 -13.60 0.76
C VAL A 32 1.60 -14.40 1.69
N GLY A 33 0.34 -14.54 1.29
CA GLY A 33 -0.70 -15.20 2.08
C GLY A 33 -1.40 -14.30 3.10
N ALA A 34 -0.99 -13.05 3.28
CA ALA A 34 -1.71 -12.10 4.11
C ALA A 34 -3.02 -11.65 3.44
N ALA A 35 -4.04 -11.37 4.25
CA ALA A 35 -5.29 -10.82 3.76
C ALA A 35 -5.06 -9.42 3.18
N ALA A 36 -5.41 -9.23 1.91
CA ALA A 36 -5.38 -7.92 1.30
C ALA A 36 -6.56 -7.07 1.80
N PRO A 37 -6.35 -5.77 2.09
CA PRO A 37 -7.44 -4.89 2.46
C PRO A 37 -8.41 -4.72 1.29
N VAL A 38 -9.70 -4.72 1.60
CA VAL A 38 -10.75 -4.36 0.64
C VAL A 38 -11.00 -2.86 0.68
N PHE A 39 -11.29 -2.29 -0.47
CA PHE A 39 -11.54 -0.85 -0.62
C PHE A 39 -12.50 -0.56 -1.76
N THR A 40 -13.06 0.63 -1.77
CA THR A 40 -13.85 1.19 -2.87
C THR A 40 -13.19 2.47 -3.35
N THR A 41 -13.21 2.71 -4.65
CA THR A 41 -12.64 3.93 -5.25
C THR A 41 -13.31 4.21 -6.59
N GLN A 42 -12.87 5.28 -7.26
CA GLN A 42 -13.17 5.50 -8.67
C GLN A 42 -12.10 4.82 -9.54
N ALA A 43 -12.52 4.17 -10.59
CA ALA A 43 -11.64 3.60 -11.61
C ALA A 43 -11.96 4.19 -12.98
N ALA A 44 -10.98 4.21 -13.85
CA ALA A 44 -11.15 4.56 -15.25
C ALA A 44 -11.08 3.30 -16.12
N PHE A 45 -12.04 3.16 -17.01
CA PHE A 45 -12.06 2.10 -18.00
C PHE A 45 -12.58 2.63 -19.34
N ALA A 46 -11.80 2.47 -20.40
CA ALA A 46 -12.12 2.98 -21.73
C ALA A 46 -12.57 4.45 -21.72
N GLY A 47 -11.83 5.30 -21.02
CA GLY A 47 -12.09 6.75 -20.90
C GLY A 47 -13.22 7.14 -19.95
N LYS A 48 -13.87 6.19 -19.31
CA LYS A 48 -15.02 6.47 -18.42
C LYS A 48 -14.65 6.20 -16.96
N ALA A 49 -15.02 7.14 -16.09
CA ALA A 49 -14.95 6.93 -14.64
C ALA A 49 -16.13 6.06 -14.19
N GLN A 50 -15.85 5.11 -13.33
CA GLN A 50 -16.86 4.23 -12.75
C GLN A 50 -16.44 3.80 -11.33
N PRO A 51 -17.40 3.46 -10.45
CA PRO A 51 -17.08 2.91 -9.16
C PRO A 51 -16.34 1.58 -9.29
N PHE A 52 -15.34 1.38 -8.44
CA PHE A 52 -14.64 0.09 -8.29
C PHE A 52 -14.74 -0.37 -6.84
N ASP A 53 -15.18 -1.59 -6.65
CA ASP A 53 -15.29 -2.26 -5.36
C ASP A 53 -14.46 -3.55 -5.41
N MET A 54 -13.37 -3.58 -4.62
CA MET A 54 -12.47 -4.72 -4.55
C MET A 54 -13.18 -5.97 -4.05
N ALA A 55 -14.06 -5.85 -3.05
CA ALA A 55 -14.79 -7.01 -2.51
C ALA A 55 -15.73 -7.62 -3.55
N ALA A 56 -16.40 -6.77 -4.34
CA ALA A 56 -17.26 -7.23 -5.43
C ALA A 56 -16.43 -7.86 -6.56
N ALA A 57 -15.28 -7.29 -6.90
CA ALA A 57 -14.38 -7.84 -7.92
C ALA A 57 -13.85 -9.23 -7.52
N LEU A 58 -13.45 -9.41 -6.28
CA LEU A 58 -12.94 -10.68 -5.76
C LEU A 58 -13.99 -11.81 -5.76
N LYS A 59 -15.28 -11.48 -5.69
CA LYS A 59 -16.37 -12.47 -5.83
C LYS A 59 -16.48 -13.03 -7.24
N GLN A 60 -15.95 -12.31 -8.23
CA GLN A 60 -16.00 -12.72 -9.65
C GLN A 60 -14.75 -13.50 -10.07
N GLY A 61 -13.67 -13.43 -9.32
CA GLY A 61 -12.42 -14.12 -9.60
C GLY A 61 -11.19 -13.41 -9.02
N PRO A 62 -10.00 -13.93 -9.27
CA PRO A 62 -8.75 -13.31 -8.84
C PRO A 62 -8.58 -11.91 -9.42
N VAL A 63 -7.98 -11.01 -8.63
CA VAL A 63 -7.61 -9.67 -9.06
C VAL A 63 -6.09 -9.54 -9.01
N VAL A 64 -5.49 -9.20 -10.14
CA VAL A 64 -4.09 -8.78 -10.24
C VAL A 64 -4.06 -7.28 -10.08
N LEU A 65 -3.64 -6.81 -8.90
CA LEU A 65 -3.50 -5.40 -8.60
C LEU A 65 -2.03 -5.00 -8.72
N TYR A 66 -1.72 -4.08 -9.65
CA TYR A 66 -0.38 -3.53 -9.78
C TYR A 66 -0.36 -2.03 -9.50
N PHE A 67 0.76 -1.51 -9.04
CA PHE A 67 0.92 -0.11 -8.67
C PHE A 67 1.90 0.56 -9.60
N PHE A 68 1.58 1.76 -10.06
CA PHE A 68 2.49 2.57 -10.85
C PHE A 68 2.53 4.02 -10.32
N PRO A 69 3.70 4.68 -10.34
CA PRO A 69 3.86 5.97 -9.68
C PRO A 69 3.15 7.11 -10.42
N LYS A 70 3.09 7.08 -11.76
CA LYS A 70 2.53 8.19 -12.52
C LYS A 70 2.14 7.78 -13.94
N ALA A 71 0.89 8.09 -14.32
CA ALA A 71 0.39 7.96 -15.69
C ALA A 71 1.23 8.79 -16.68
N PHE A 72 1.28 8.35 -17.93
CA PHE A 72 2.01 8.96 -19.04
C PHE A 72 3.54 9.03 -18.90
N THR A 73 4.14 8.40 -17.90
CA THR A 73 5.58 8.14 -17.91
C THR A 73 5.88 6.94 -18.82
N GLN A 74 7.08 6.92 -19.42
CA GLN A 74 7.45 5.89 -20.38
C GLN A 74 7.32 4.47 -19.81
N GLY A 75 7.86 4.22 -18.62
CA GLY A 75 7.81 2.91 -18.00
C GLY A 75 6.38 2.47 -17.66
N CYS A 76 5.58 3.35 -17.07
CA CYS A 76 4.19 3.05 -16.71
C CYS A 76 3.31 2.82 -17.94
N THR A 77 3.55 3.57 -19.02
CA THR A 77 2.84 3.36 -20.30
C THR A 77 3.20 2.01 -20.90
N MET A 78 4.47 1.64 -20.92
CA MET A 78 4.90 0.31 -21.40
C MET A 78 4.32 -0.82 -20.56
N GLU A 79 4.26 -0.67 -19.25
CA GLU A 79 3.67 -1.67 -18.35
C GLU A 79 2.16 -1.79 -18.58
N ALA A 80 1.45 -0.67 -18.72
CA ALA A 80 0.02 -0.66 -19.02
C ALA A 80 -0.29 -1.36 -20.34
N HIS A 81 0.50 -1.10 -21.39
CA HIS A 81 0.41 -1.82 -22.66
C HIS A 81 0.63 -3.33 -22.51
N ALA A 82 1.67 -3.74 -21.78
CA ALA A 82 1.96 -5.14 -21.57
C ALA A 82 0.79 -5.87 -20.86
N PHE A 83 0.18 -5.23 -19.86
CA PHE A 83 -1.03 -5.77 -19.21
C PHE A 83 -2.25 -5.77 -20.13
N ALA A 84 -2.42 -4.73 -20.96
CA ALA A 84 -3.50 -4.68 -21.94
C ALA A 84 -3.41 -5.82 -22.97
N GLU A 85 -2.22 -6.07 -23.51
CA GLU A 85 -1.96 -7.19 -24.42
C GLU A 85 -2.17 -8.56 -23.75
N ALA A 86 -1.82 -8.71 -22.48
CA ALA A 86 -2.01 -9.94 -21.73
C ALA A 86 -3.44 -10.12 -21.17
N THR A 87 -4.30 -9.10 -21.25
CA THR A 87 -5.65 -9.14 -20.68
C THR A 87 -6.47 -10.35 -21.14
N PRO A 88 -6.49 -10.77 -22.43
CA PRO A 88 -7.24 -11.96 -22.83
C PRO A 88 -6.78 -13.23 -22.11
N GLN A 89 -5.49 -13.36 -21.81
CA GLN A 89 -4.93 -14.53 -21.09
C GLN A 89 -5.39 -14.52 -19.62
N PHE A 90 -5.38 -13.35 -18.95
CA PHE A 90 -5.90 -13.22 -17.60
C PHE A 90 -7.42 -13.52 -17.55
N GLN A 91 -8.18 -13.00 -18.50
CA GLN A 91 -9.62 -13.24 -18.58
C GLN A 91 -9.95 -14.74 -18.81
N ALA A 92 -9.16 -15.46 -19.59
CA ALA A 92 -9.32 -16.90 -19.79
C ALA A 92 -9.15 -17.69 -18.48
N LEU A 93 -8.38 -17.13 -17.50
CA LEU A 93 -8.22 -17.67 -16.16
C LEU A 93 -9.24 -17.13 -15.15
N GLY A 94 -10.20 -16.33 -15.60
CA GLY A 94 -11.19 -15.66 -14.74
C GLY A 94 -10.61 -14.51 -13.92
N ALA A 95 -9.37 -14.08 -14.20
CA ALA A 95 -8.70 -13.02 -13.49
C ALA A 95 -8.93 -11.64 -14.13
N ARG A 96 -8.94 -10.61 -13.29
CA ARG A 96 -9.03 -9.19 -13.69
C ARG A 96 -7.73 -8.47 -13.34
N VAL A 97 -7.24 -7.63 -14.23
CA VAL A 97 -6.07 -6.77 -13.99
C VAL A 97 -6.53 -5.34 -13.68
N VAL A 98 -5.97 -4.76 -12.64
CA VAL A 98 -6.27 -3.39 -12.20
C VAL A 98 -4.98 -2.67 -11.86
N GLY A 99 -4.68 -1.57 -12.54
CA GLY A 99 -3.58 -0.68 -12.21
C GLY A 99 -4.04 0.40 -11.22
N MET A 100 -3.19 0.76 -10.27
CA MET A 100 -3.46 1.79 -9.27
C MET A 100 -2.32 2.81 -9.20
N SER A 101 -2.69 4.09 -9.17
CA SER A 101 -1.75 5.20 -8.98
C SER A 101 -2.36 6.30 -8.12
N HIS A 102 -1.56 7.33 -7.83
CA HIS A 102 -2.01 8.55 -7.15
C HIS A 102 -2.55 9.62 -8.11
N ASP A 103 -2.61 9.34 -9.41
CA ASP A 103 -3.16 10.28 -10.38
C ASP A 103 -4.66 10.51 -10.15
N ASP A 104 -5.14 11.72 -10.51
CA ASP A 104 -6.58 12.01 -10.45
C ASP A 104 -7.35 11.22 -11.51
N ILE A 105 -8.67 11.09 -11.28
CA ILE A 105 -9.51 10.27 -12.15
C ILE A 105 -9.58 10.80 -13.59
N ALA A 106 -9.49 12.12 -13.78
CA ALA A 106 -9.50 12.71 -15.13
C ALA A 106 -8.24 12.33 -15.92
N THR A 107 -7.08 12.31 -15.25
CA THR A 107 -5.83 11.81 -15.82
C THR A 107 -5.92 10.33 -16.15
N LEU A 108 -6.47 9.52 -15.24
CA LEU A 108 -6.64 8.07 -15.46
C LEU A 108 -7.65 7.76 -16.58
N GLN A 109 -8.69 8.58 -16.76
CA GLN A 109 -9.60 8.43 -17.89
C GLN A 109 -8.88 8.56 -19.24
N LYS A 110 -8.02 9.57 -19.38
CA LYS A 110 -7.19 9.75 -20.58
C LYS A 110 -6.18 8.61 -20.73
N PHE A 111 -5.50 8.25 -19.65
CA PHE A 111 -4.53 7.17 -19.67
C PHE A 111 -5.16 5.83 -20.10
N SER A 112 -6.39 5.54 -19.70
CA SER A 112 -7.10 4.31 -20.06
C SER A 112 -7.52 4.21 -21.55
N THR A 113 -7.32 5.28 -22.32
CA THR A 113 -7.60 5.29 -23.77
C THR A 113 -6.37 5.54 -24.62
N GLU A 114 -5.32 6.10 -24.06
CA GLU A 114 -4.13 6.55 -24.79
C GLU A 114 -2.89 5.69 -24.52
N ALA A 115 -2.92 4.90 -23.45
CA ALA A 115 -1.82 4.00 -23.06
C ALA A 115 -2.00 2.59 -23.60
#